data_df4a3aa79eae5bb1b205dc4f8b2477f7
#
_entry.id   df4a3aa79eae5bb1b205dc4f8b2477f7
#
_cell.length_a   1.000
_cell.length_b   1.000
_cell.length_c   1.000
_cell.angle_alpha   90.00
_cell.angle_beta   90.00
_cell.angle_gamma   90.00
#
_symmetry.space_group_name_H-M   'P 1'
#
loop_
_entity.id
_entity.type
_entity.pdbx_description
1 polymer ?
#
loop_
_entity_poly.entity_id
_entity_poly.type
_entity_poly.pdbx_seq_one_letter_code
_entity_poly.pdbx_strand_id
1 'polypeptide(L)'
;MAVVVEQTIPFANEQLDAENSTRWNTLYPLIRPSINAVETTTGQTVLVDQSLANDKYVRVAVVGRAGNFSSKLLSDTHITAIVTEAGSNQTLSSKEIEKAINEASHQQHAGIVVLRSGKQRSMNKIEEDLLEVVVKGDLEVDHLIHLLGAATDSTRSSIESTREVLEVFLETSTIATSTFQTGKENGQAAILHAEGKPSGYDEAREAIEKALEHVLRPHVDQNEGTTYSLHYSDVNGLSRLENYILGLEIATYLRNAGLSYRLSTSTLLQHADLARGFSISVCPVSKQYLEAQAEPTNPLADEATEGSKLTKVDSRYMKFTDQAVRSRIENGCDAVIKEEATITRYDEIVGDGDCGYTLRDGAKQVLKFIANRNLSELPQTLSELVHDLEVNMGGTSGALYCIFLTSLSSSLAATDSVAAALAVALEQLLNYTRARLGDRTMLDCLIPFVEVLKSGGDVSKALEEAEKGVESTKDLEAKLGRSTYLDESATRGVPDPGAYGLLVLLKGMCSS
;
A
#
# COMPACT_ATOMS: atom_id res chain seq x y z
N MET A 1 -22.26 10.70 26.26
CA MET A 1 -20.91 10.43 26.81
C MET A 1 -20.55 9.01 26.38
N ALA A 2 -19.73 8.87 25.34
CA ALA A 2 -19.27 7.56 24.91
C ALA A 2 -18.26 7.04 25.95
N VAL A 3 -18.51 5.86 26.49
CA VAL A 3 -17.58 5.19 27.41
C VAL A 3 -16.59 4.44 26.54
N VAL A 4 -15.37 4.96 26.45
CA VAL A 4 -14.26 4.22 25.87
C VAL A 4 -13.71 3.32 26.97
N VAL A 5 -13.81 2.02 26.79
CA VAL A 5 -13.20 1.04 27.70
C VAL A 5 -11.87 0.64 27.07
N GLU A 6 -10.77 1.18 27.59
CA GLU A 6 -9.43 0.68 27.31
C GLU A 6 -9.14 -0.52 28.21
N GLN A 7 -8.94 -1.67 27.60
CA GLN A 7 -8.52 -2.86 28.30
C GLN A 7 -7.21 -3.37 27.68
N THR A 8 -6.13 -3.32 28.44
CA THR A 8 -4.86 -3.93 28.06
C THR A 8 -4.86 -5.39 28.47
N ILE A 9 -4.92 -6.28 27.48
CA ILE A 9 -4.83 -7.74 27.72
C ILE A 9 -3.43 -8.20 27.29
N PRO A 10 -2.69 -8.94 28.12
CA PRO A 10 -1.45 -9.56 27.70
C PRO A 10 -1.70 -10.48 26.51
N PHE A 11 -1.03 -10.23 25.40
CA PHE A 11 -1.16 -11.02 24.19
C PHE A 11 -0.04 -12.06 24.13
N ALA A 12 -0.39 -13.34 24.22
CA ALA A 12 0.52 -14.45 24.05
C ALA A 12 0.27 -15.11 22.68
N ASN A 13 1.10 -14.80 21.70
CA ASN A 13 0.97 -15.32 20.32
C ASN A 13 0.97 -16.85 20.26
N GLU A 14 1.77 -17.52 21.10
CA GLU A 14 1.86 -18.99 21.10
C GLU A 14 0.55 -19.68 21.46
N GLN A 15 -0.23 -19.10 22.37
CA GLN A 15 -1.53 -19.69 22.75
C GLN A 15 -2.57 -19.60 21.63
N LEU A 16 -2.54 -18.54 20.83
CA LEU A 16 -3.48 -18.40 19.71
C LEU A 16 -3.21 -19.41 18.59
N ASP A 17 -1.97 -19.74 18.31
CA ASP A 17 -1.61 -20.69 17.27
C ASP A 17 -1.83 -22.14 17.69
N ALA A 18 -1.40 -22.53 18.89
CA ALA A 18 -1.47 -23.89 19.38
C ALA A 18 -2.92 -24.36 19.64
N GLU A 19 -3.76 -23.47 20.18
CA GLU A 19 -5.13 -23.80 20.54
C GLU A 19 -6.14 -23.63 19.40
N ASN A 20 -5.78 -22.95 18.31
CA ASN A 20 -6.74 -22.50 17.30
C ASN A 20 -6.57 -23.08 15.90
N SER A 21 -5.67 -24.06 15.69
CA SER A 21 -5.51 -24.69 14.35
C SER A 21 -6.83 -25.26 13.81
N THR A 22 -7.66 -25.89 14.64
CA THR A 22 -9.00 -26.35 14.29
C THR A 22 -9.97 -25.21 14.00
N ARG A 23 -9.82 -24.05 14.63
CA ARG A 23 -10.63 -22.86 14.35
C ARG A 23 -10.26 -22.21 13.02
N TRP A 24 -9.00 -22.22 12.62
CA TRP A 24 -8.57 -21.75 11.32
C TRP A 24 -9.22 -22.54 10.19
N ASN A 25 -9.33 -23.85 10.32
CA ASN A 25 -10.00 -24.71 9.34
C ASN A 25 -11.48 -24.37 9.15
N THR A 26 -12.13 -23.80 10.16
CA THR A 26 -13.51 -23.30 10.06
C THR A 26 -13.56 -21.84 9.61
N LEU A 27 -12.61 -21.02 10.04
CA LEU A 27 -12.60 -19.57 9.77
C LEU A 27 -12.30 -19.27 8.30
N TYR A 28 -11.31 -19.94 7.69
CA TYR A 28 -10.92 -19.65 6.32
C TYR A 28 -12.04 -19.82 5.29
N PRO A 29 -12.81 -20.90 5.30
CA PRO A 29 -13.97 -21.04 4.42
C PRO A 29 -15.04 -19.94 4.61
N LEU A 30 -15.16 -19.40 5.83
CA LEU A 30 -16.09 -18.29 6.11
C LEU A 30 -15.61 -16.96 5.53
N ILE A 31 -14.30 -16.70 5.58
CA ILE A 31 -13.70 -15.45 5.09
C ILE A 31 -13.56 -15.47 3.56
N ARG A 32 -13.19 -16.63 3.01
CA ARG A 32 -13.00 -16.84 1.57
C ARG A 32 -13.79 -18.08 1.12
N PRO A 33 -14.97 -17.88 0.54
CA PRO A 33 -15.87 -18.99 0.19
C PRO A 33 -15.31 -19.98 -0.85
N SER A 34 -14.25 -19.62 -1.57
CA SER A 34 -13.54 -20.54 -2.47
C SER A 34 -12.68 -21.58 -1.76
N ILE A 35 -12.46 -21.44 -0.45
CA ILE A 35 -11.65 -22.38 0.33
C ILE A 35 -12.53 -23.48 0.90
N ASN A 36 -12.20 -24.73 0.57
CA ASN A 36 -12.79 -25.93 1.14
C ASN A 36 -11.84 -26.58 2.14
N ALA A 37 -12.40 -27.02 3.26
CA ALA A 37 -11.71 -27.88 4.22
C ALA A 37 -11.96 -29.34 3.86
N VAL A 38 -10.91 -30.05 3.43
CA VAL A 38 -10.94 -31.46 3.07
C VAL A 38 -10.33 -32.27 4.20
N GLU A 39 -11.09 -33.17 4.80
CA GLU A 39 -10.61 -34.07 5.86
C GLU A 39 -9.92 -35.28 5.23
N THR A 40 -8.71 -35.56 5.64
CA THR A 40 -7.92 -36.70 5.15
C THR A 40 -8.25 -37.97 5.92
N THR A 41 -7.83 -39.11 5.41
CA THR A 41 -8.01 -40.43 6.07
C THR A 41 -7.30 -40.50 7.43
N THR A 42 -6.35 -39.62 7.70
CA THR A 42 -5.62 -39.53 8.98
C THR A 42 -6.29 -38.55 9.96
N GLY A 43 -7.42 -37.94 9.60
CA GLY A 43 -8.13 -36.97 10.43
C GLY A 43 -7.51 -35.58 10.45
N GLN A 44 -6.54 -35.32 9.56
CA GLN A 44 -5.98 -33.97 9.36
C GLN A 44 -6.75 -33.23 8.26
N THR A 45 -6.78 -31.90 8.32
CA THR A 45 -7.50 -31.08 7.36
C THR A 45 -6.54 -30.40 6.39
N VAL A 46 -6.87 -30.47 5.10
CA VAL A 46 -6.24 -29.70 4.03
C VAL A 46 -7.19 -28.60 3.59
N LEU A 47 -6.77 -27.37 3.65
CA LEU A 47 -7.54 -26.22 3.16
C LEU A 47 -7.19 -25.99 1.69
N VAL A 48 -8.14 -26.17 0.79
CA VAL A 48 -7.93 -26.07 -0.66
C VAL A 48 -8.72 -24.91 -1.22
N ASP A 49 -8.03 -23.98 -1.90
CA ASP A 49 -8.68 -22.92 -2.66
C ASP A 49 -9.13 -23.45 -4.03
N GLN A 50 -10.41 -23.69 -4.18
CA GLN A 50 -10.99 -24.22 -5.42
C GLN A 50 -10.80 -23.31 -6.63
N SER A 51 -10.71 -22.02 -6.44
CA SER A 51 -10.47 -21.07 -7.53
C SER A 51 -9.09 -21.26 -8.16
N LEU A 52 -8.09 -21.58 -7.34
CA LEU A 52 -6.72 -21.87 -7.78
C LEU A 52 -6.52 -23.35 -8.13
N ALA A 53 -7.24 -24.26 -7.46
CA ALA A 53 -7.17 -25.69 -7.77
C ALA A 53 -7.78 -26.05 -9.13
N ASN A 54 -8.60 -25.18 -9.70
CA ASN A 54 -9.25 -25.37 -10.99
C ASN A 54 -8.58 -24.59 -12.14
N ASP A 55 -7.44 -23.95 -11.91
CA ASP A 55 -6.66 -23.35 -12.97
C ASP A 55 -5.72 -24.37 -13.67
N LYS A 56 -5.08 -23.96 -14.74
CA LYS A 56 -4.16 -24.79 -15.54
C LYS A 56 -2.74 -24.90 -14.96
N TYR A 57 -2.46 -24.19 -13.87
CA TYR A 57 -1.12 -24.02 -13.34
C TYR A 57 -0.69 -25.17 -12.41
N VAL A 58 0.60 -25.20 -12.11
CA VAL A 58 1.16 -26.04 -11.06
C VAL A 58 0.58 -25.59 -9.72
N ARG A 59 0.05 -26.52 -8.97
CA ARG A 59 -0.56 -26.28 -7.67
C ARG A 59 0.49 -26.26 -6.59
N VAL A 60 0.40 -25.28 -5.69
CA VAL A 60 1.34 -25.10 -4.60
C VAL A 60 0.63 -25.38 -3.28
N ALA A 61 1.03 -26.42 -2.58
CA ALA A 61 0.59 -26.74 -1.24
C ALA A 61 1.66 -26.35 -0.21
N VAL A 62 1.28 -25.69 0.86
CA VAL A 62 2.19 -25.27 1.92
C VAL A 62 1.83 -25.97 3.22
N VAL A 63 2.83 -26.55 3.87
CA VAL A 63 2.68 -27.21 5.16
C VAL A 63 3.40 -26.42 6.24
N GLY A 64 2.67 -26.02 7.29
CA GLY A 64 3.28 -25.26 8.38
C GLY A 64 2.26 -24.71 9.39
N ARG A 65 2.69 -23.76 10.20
CA ARG A 65 1.85 -23.15 11.23
C ARG A 65 0.85 -22.17 10.63
N ALA A 66 -0.41 -22.25 11.10
CA ALA A 66 -1.50 -21.40 10.61
C ALA A 66 -1.21 -19.90 10.67
N GLY A 67 -0.60 -19.40 11.74
CA GLY A 67 -0.26 -18.00 11.92
C GLY A 67 0.72 -17.45 10.88
N ASN A 68 1.59 -18.30 10.35
CA ASN A 68 2.56 -17.92 9.33
C ASN A 68 1.93 -17.77 7.93
N PHE A 69 0.77 -18.39 7.69
CA PHE A 69 0.15 -18.43 6.37
C PHE A 69 -1.20 -17.72 6.28
N SER A 70 -1.75 -17.27 7.41
CA SER A 70 -3.07 -16.65 7.47
C SER A 70 -3.21 -15.43 6.56
N SER A 71 -2.20 -14.56 6.53
CA SER A 71 -2.19 -13.38 5.67
C SER A 71 -2.09 -13.73 4.18
N LYS A 72 -1.53 -14.88 3.84
CA LYS A 72 -1.26 -15.33 2.47
C LYS A 72 -2.44 -16.00 1.80
N LEU A 73 -3.30 -16.67 2.56
CA LEU A 73 -4.59 -17.16 2.05
C LEU A 73 -5.54 -16.03 1.65
N LEU A 74 -5.33 -14.83 2.20
CA LEU A 74 -6.14 -13.64 1.92
C LEU A 74 -5.47 -12.69 0.91
N SER A 75 -4.23 -12.97 0.51
CA SER A 75 -3.47 -12.19 -0.48
C SER A 75 -3.51 -12.86 -1.86
N ASP A 76 -3.06 -12.13 -2.90
CA ASP A 76 -2.97 -12.63 -4.29
C ASP A 76 -1.82 -13.63 -4.51
N THR A 77 -1.52 -14.47 -3.53
CA THR A 77 -0.57 -15.56 -3.68
C THR A 77 -1.24 -16.76 -4.36
N HIS A 78 -0.51 -17.46 -5.20
CA HIS A 78 -1.00 -18.68 -5.87
C HIS A 78 -0.85 -19.93 -5.01
N ILE A 79 -1.13 -19.85 -3.70
CA ILE A 79 -1.17 -21.01 -2.82
C ILE A 79 -2.49 -21.72 -3.03
N THR A 80 -2.42 -22.94 -3.59
CA THR A 80 -3.61 -23.77 -3.86
C THR A 80 -4.12 -24.45 -2.59
N ALA A 81 -3.22 -24.88 -1.70
CA ALA A 81 -3.61 -25.58 -0.49
C ALA A 81 -2.71 -25.24 0.70
N ILE A 82 -3.28 -25.24 1.90
CA ILE A 82 -2.56 -25.14 3.16
C ILE A 82 -2.90 -26.31 4.06
N VAL A 83 -1.86 -26.89 4.66
CA VAL A 83 -1.96 -27.88 5.73
C VAL A 83 -1.45 -27.22 7.00
N THR A 84 -2.36 -27.01 7.95
CA THR A 84 -2.00 -26.45 9.25
C THR A 84 -1.56 -27.57 10.18
N GLU A 85 -0.30 -27.56 10.58
CA GLU A 85 0.22 -28.47 11.61
C GLU A 85 -0.21 -27.99 13.01
N ALA A 86 -1.18 -28.68 13.58
CA ALA A 86 -1.63 -28.48 14.93
C ALA A 86 -0.99 -29.53 15.83
N GLY A 87 0.16 -29.26 16.42
CA GLY A 87 0.65 -30.04 17.58
C GLY A 87 0.68 -31.59 17.44
N SER A 88 0.33 -32.14 16.30
CA SER A 88 0.33 -33.56 16.06
C SER A 88 1.71 -34.05 15.63
N ASN A 89 2.19 -35.11 16.25
CA ASN A 89 3.44 -35.76 15.89
C ASN A 89 3.42 -36.46 14.52
N GLN A 90 2.35 -36.31 13.73
CA GLN A 90 2.19 -36.92 12.42
C GLN A 90 2.13 -35.85 11.33
N THR A 91 3.15 -35.81 10.51
CA THR A 91 3.20 -34.95 9.31
C THR A 91 2.44 -35.63 8.19
N LEU A 92 1.49 -34.94 7.58
CA LEU A 92 0.73 -35.43 6.45
C LEU A 92 1.65 -35.69 5.24
N SER A 93 1.55 -36.84 4.61
CA SER A 93 2.38 -37.17 3.44
C SER A 93 1.99 -36.34 2.22
N SER A 94 2.92 -36.09 1.31
CA SER A 94 2.66 -35.37 0.06
C SER A 94 1.58 -36.02 -0.81
N LYS A 95 1.46 -37.34 -0.78
CA LYS A 95 0.42 -38.11 -1.50
C LYS A 95 -0.98 -37.89 -0.90
N GLU A 96 -1.10 -37.78 0.42
CA GLU A 96 -2.37 -37.46 1.05
C GLU A 96 -2.82 -36.02 0.75
N ILE A 97 -1.87 -35.09 0.69
CA ILE A 97 -2.13 -33.69 0.29
C ILE A 97 -2.59 -33.64 -1.17
N GLU A 98 -1.89 -34.33 -2.07
CA GLU A 98 -2.28 -34.46 -3.47
C GLU A 98 -3.71 -35.02 -3.62
N LYS A 99 -4.00 -36.10 -2.91
CA LYS A 99 -5.33 -36.70 -2.92
C LYS A 99 -6.40 -35.71 -2.49
N ALA A 100 -6.17 -34.95 -1.41
CA ALA A 100 -7.11 -33.94 -0.92
C ALA A 100 -7.32 -32.81 -1.94
N ILE A 101 -6.26 -32.33 -2.60
CA ILE A 101 -6.34 -31.33 -3.66
C ILE A 101 -7.16 -31.88 -4.84
N ASN A 102 -6.91 -33.09 -5.26
CA ASN A 102 -7.60 -33.73 -6.39
C ASN A 102 -9.09 -34.02 -6.09
N GLU A 103 -9.44 -34.34 -4.84
CA GLU A 103 -10.83 -34.48 -4.40
C GLU A 103 -11.59 -33.13 -4.43
N ALA A 104 -10.89 -32.01 -4.18
CA ALA A 104 -11.50 -30.69 -4.18
C ALA A 104 -11.53 -30.02 -5.58
N SER A 105 -10.88 -30.60 -6.58
CA SER A 105 -10.74 -30.02 -7.91
C SER A 105 -11.34 -30.86 -9.00
N HIS A 106 -11.84 -30.25 -10.08
CA HIS A 106 -12.47 -30.92 -11.21
C HIS A 106 -11.65 -30.90 -12.50
N GLN A 107 -10.47 -30.26 -12.50
CA GLN A 107 -9.63 -30.11 -13.69
C GLN A 107 -8.28 -30.81 -13.53
N GLN A 108 -7.68 -31.21 -14.66
CA GLN A 108 -6.31 -31.68 -14.70
C GLN A 108 -5.36 -30.49 -14.47
N HIS A 109 -4.31 -30.70 -13.68
CA HIS A 109 -3.29 -29.72 -13.35
C HIS A 109 -1.95 -30.07 -14.03
N ALA A 110 -1.06 -29.08 -14.07
CA ALA A 110 0.31 -29.27 -14.59
C ALA A 110 1.26 -29.96 -13.60
N GLY A 111 0.82 -30.21 -12.37
CA GLY A 111 1.58 -30.85 -11.30
C GLY A 111 1.30 -30.22 -9.94
N ILE A 112 1.89 -30.79 -8.89
CA ILE A 112 1.76 -30.32 -7.51
C ILE A 112 3.15 -30.18 -6.88
N VAL A 113 3.36 -29.07 -6.20
CA VAL A 113 4.54 -28.81 -5.37
C VAL A 113 4.11 -28.69 -3.91
N VAL A 114 4.65 -29.51 -3.03
CA VAL A 114 4.44 -29.46 -1.58
C VAL A 114 5.64 -28.81 -0.93
N LEU A 115 5.45 -27.63 -0.35
CA LEU A 115 6.48 -26.84 0.33
C LEU A 115 6.44 -27.09 1.84
N ARG A 116 7.59 -27.37 2.42
CA ARG A 116 7.76 -27.59 3.86
C ARG A 116 8.90 -26.79 4.42
N SER A 117 8.76 -26.35 5.66
CA SER A 117 9.83 -25.79 6.48
C SER A 117 10.63 -26.94 7.13
N GLY A 118 11.95 -26.85 7.07
CA GLY A 118 12.85 -27.85 7.67
C GLY A 118 14.22 -27.29 8.03
N LYS A 119 15.14 -28.17 8.42
CA LYS A 119 16.51 -27.78 8.82
C LYS A 119 17.47 -27.70 7.66
N GLN A 120 17.21 -28.42 6.58
CA GLN A 120 18.07 -28.51 5.39
C GLN A 120 17.21 -28.42 4.15
N ARG A 121 17.76 -27.81 3.10
CA ARG A 121 17.13 -27.75 1.80
C ARG A 121 17.21 -29.10 1.10
N SER A 122 16.09 -29.54 0.55
CA SER A 122 16.03 -30.75 -0.30
C SER A 122 14.85 -30.66 -1.25
N MET A 123 14.94 -31.39 -2.36
CA MET A 123 13.83 -31.59 -3.28
C MET A 123 13.75 -33.08 -3.61
N ASN A 124 12.57 -33.64 -3.47
CA ASN A 124 12.29 -35.02 -3.75
C ASN A 124 11.19 -35.10 -4.82
N LYS A 125 11.47 -35.81 -5.90
CA LYS A 125 10.45 -36.20 -6.88
C LYS A 125 9.71 -37.40 -6.33
N ILE A 126 8.49 -37.23 -5.88
CA ILE A 126 7.66 -38.28 -5.33
C ILE A 126 7.00 -39.07 -6.45
N GLU A 127 6.45 -38.37 -7.45
CA GLU A 127 5.90 -38.88 -8.71
C GLU A 127 6.29 -37.94 -9.86
N GLU A 128 5.90 -38.23 -11.11
CA GLU A 128 6.29 -37.37 -12.24
C GLU A 128 5.79 -35.94 -12.12
N ASP A 129 4.60 -35.76 -11.55
CA ASP A 129 3.88 -34.52 -11.37
C ASP A 129 3.73 -34.10 -9.89
N LEU A 130 4.42 -34.78 -8.95
CA LEU A 130 4.39 -34.48 -7.52
C LEU A 130 5.81 -34.27 -6.98
N LEU A 131 6.11 -33.02 -6.60
CA LEU A 131 7.38 -32.63 -5.99
C LEU A 131 7.18 -32.28 -4.51
N GLU A 132 8.11 -32.70 -3.67
CA GLU A 132 8.23 -32.24 -2.30
C GLU A 132 9.50 -31.41 -2.14
N VAL A 133 9.36 -30.20 -1.64
CA VAL A 133 10.45 -29.25 -1.43
C VAL A 133 10.52 -28.86 0.03
N VAL A 134 11.68 -29.04 0.63
CA VAL A 134 11.98 -28.61 1.98
C VAL A 134 12.98 -27.46 1.91
N VAL A 135 12.70 -26.38 2.60
CA VAL A 135 13.56 -25.18 2.71
C VAL A 135 13.86 -24.84 4.17
N LYS A 136 14.85 -23.98 4.40
CA LYS A 136 15.28 -23.64 5.76
C LYS A 136 14.33 -22.63 6.41
N GLY A 137 13.44 -23.12 7.26
CA GLY A 137 12.55 -22.31 8.05
C GLY A 137 11.48 -21.58 7.21
N ASP A 138 10.60 -20.87 7.91
CA ASP A 138 9.42 -20.23 7.34
C ASP A 138 9.73 -19.02 6.45
N LEU A 139 10.88 -18.34 6.68
CA LEU A 139 11.31 -17.21 5.86
C LEU A 139 11.64 -17.62 4.41
N GLU A 140 12.26 -18.78 4.22
CA GLU A 140 12.53 -19.29 2.88
C GLU A 140 11.24 -19.82 2.21
N VAL A 141 10.33 -20.45 2.97
CA VAL A 141 9.00 -20.82 2.46
C VAL A 141 8.27 -19.59 1.97
N ASP A 142 8.32 -18.52 2.73
CA ASP A 142 7.68 -17.25 2.42
C ASP A 142 8.17 -16.66 1.10
N HIS A 143 9.48 -16.56 0.93
CA HIS A 143 10.07 -16.09 -0.33
C HIS A 143 9.67 -17.00 -1.50
N LEU A 144 9.75 -18.32 -1.31
CA LEU A 144 9.48 -19.27 -2.39
C LEU A 144 8.04 -19.22 -2.88
N ILE A 145 7.07 -19.04 -1.98
CA ILE A 145 5.66 -18.82 -2.33
C ILE A 145 5.49 -17.61 -3.24
N HIS A 146 6.13 -16.49 -2.89
CA HIS A 146 6.06 -15.27 -3.68
C HIS A 146 6.80 -15.38 -5.01
N LEU A 147 7.93 -16.06 -5.04
CA LEU A 147 8.66 -16.33 -6.27
C LEU A 147 7.80 -17.16 -7.25
N LEU A 148 7.21 -18.26 -6.79
CA LEU A 148 6.36 -19.11 -7.61
C LEU A 148 5.10 -18.36 -8.09
N GLY A 149 4.51 -17.54 -7.23
CA GLY A 149 3.36 -16.70 -7.59
C GLY A 149 3.67 -15.66 -8.65
N ALA A 150 4.92 -15.19 -8.70
CA ALA A 150 5.39 -14.18 -9.65
C ALA A 150 6.04 -14.76 -10.92
N ALA A 151 6.19 -16.08 -11.02
CA ALA A 151 6.75 -16.73 -12.18
C ALA A 151 5.88 -16.53 -13.43
N THR A 152 6.50 -16.57 -14.62
CA THR A 152 5.81 -16.41 -15.90
C THR A 152 4.73 -17.49 -16.11
N ASP A 153 3.73 -17.18 -16.92
CA ASP A 153 2.65 -18.13 -17.24
C ASP A 153 3.18 -19.45 -17.83
N SER A 154 4.22 -19.40 -18.64
CA SER A 154 4.87 -20.60 -19.20
C SER A 154 5.50 -21.45 -18.10
N THR A 155 6.15 -20.83 -17.14
CA THR A 155 6.76 -21.51 -16.00
C THR A 155 5.70 -22.16 -15.11
N ARG A 156 4.68 -21.42 -14.73
CA ARG A 156 3.60 -21.89 -13.88
C ARG A 156 2.74 -22.99 -14.52
N SER A 157 2.71 -23.07 -15.86
CA SER A 157 1.97 -24.08 -16.61
C SER A 157 2.76 -25.39 -16.81
N SER A 158 4.00 -25.49 -16.30
CA SER A 158 4.89 -26.64 -16.47
C SER A 158 5.55 -27.03 -15.16
N ILE A 159 5.35 -28.27 -14.72
CA ILE A 159 6.01 -28.79 -13.52
C ILE A 159 7.54 -28.84 -13.71
N GLU A 160 8.01 -29.10 -14.93
CA GLU A 160 9.44 -29.14 -15.24
C GLU A 160 10.09 -27.75 -15.13
N SER A 161 9.48 -26.73 -15.74
CA SER A 161 9.97 -25.35 -15.61
C SER A 161 9.87 -24.82 -14.16
N THR A 162 8.83 -25.23 -13.44
CA THR A 162 8.70 -24.94 -12.00
C THR A 162 9.82 -25.63 -11.22
N ARG A 163 10.14 -26.88 -11.54
CA ARG A 163 11.24 -27.63 -10.92
C ARG A 163 12.59 -26.93 -11.11
N GLU A 164 12.87 -26.43 -12.31
CA GLU A 164 14.12 -25.70 -12.59
C GLU A 164 14.22 -24.43 -11.72
N VAL A 165 13.14 -23.68 -11.54
CA VAL A 165 13.10 -22.52 -10.63
C VAL A 165 13.35 -22.94 -9.18
N LEU A 166 12.76 -24.05 -8.74
CA LEU A 166 12.97 -24.61 -7.40
C LEU A 166 14.42 -25.04 -7.17
N GLU A 167 15.04 -25.68 -8.15
CA GLU A 167 16.47 -26.06 -8.12
C GLU A 167 17.36 -24.82 -7.96
N VAL A 168 17.14 -23.80 -8.79
CA VAL A 168 17.86 -22.52 -8.69
C VAL A 168 17.68 -21.89 -7.31
N PHE A 169 16.46 -21.89 -6.76
CA PHE A 169 16.21 -21.35 -5.43
C PHE A 169 16.98 -22.11 -4.35
N LEU A 170 16.93 -23.43 -4.37
CA LEU A 170 17.59 -24.29 -3.37
C LEU A 170 19.11 -24.14 -3.40
N GLU A 171 19.69 -23.93 -4.59
CA GLU A 171 21.13 -23.83 -4.77
C GLU A 171 21.66 -22.42 -4.49
N THR A 172 20.94 -21.40 -4.91
CA THR A 172 21.48 -20.04 -5.00
C THR A 172 20.90 -19.04 -4.02
N SER A 173 19.69 -19.26 -3.48
CA SER A 173 19.07 -18.25 -2.65
C SER A 173 19.87 -17.94 -1.39
N THR A 174 19.96 -16.65 -1.08
CA THR A 174 20.64 -16.09 0.08
C THR A 174 19.68 -15.29 0.93
N ILE A 175 19.90 -15.27 2.25
CA ILE A 175 19.01 -14.60 3.20
C ILE A 175 19.82 -13.88 4.28
N ALA A 176 19.39 -12.69 4.64
CA ALA A 176 19.88 -11.93 5.78
C ALA A 176 18.70 -11.49 6.65
N THR A 177 18.86 -11.64 7.96
CA THR A 177 17.86 -11.23 8.95
C THR A 177 18.47 -10.21 9.90
N SER A 178 17.76 -9.11 10.14
CA SER A 178 18.13 -8.08 11.09
C SER A 178 17.03 -7.97 12.14
N THR A 179 17.41 -8.01 13.41
CA THR A 179 16.50 -7.83 14.54
C THR A 179 16.82 -6.52 15.26
N PHE A 180 15.77 -5.78 15.60
CA PHE A 180 15.89 -4.56 16.38
C PHE A 180 15.73 -4.90 17.85
N GLN A 181 16.75 -4.60 18.66
CA GLN A 181 16.63 -4.77 20.09
C GLN A 181 15.66 -3.75 20.66
N THR A 182 14.64 -4.21 21.35
CA THR A 182 13.77 -3.33 22.13
C THR A 182 14.56 -2.78 23.31
N GLY A 183 14.57 -1.45 23.47
CA GLY A 183 15.02 -0.83 24.72
C GLY A 183 14.24 -1.44 25.89
N LYS A 184 14.91 -1.73 27.01
CA LYS A 184 14.42 -2.56 28.12
C LYS A 184 13.11 -2.11 28.78
N GLU A 185 12.56 -0.95 28.44
CA GLU A 185 11.46 -0.36 29.24
C GLU A 185 10.09 -0.36 28.57
N ASN A 186 9.93 -0.45 27.25
CA ASN A 186 8.59 -0.26 26.64
C ASN A 186 8.19 -1.21 25.49
N GLY A 187 8.98 -2.19 25.10
CA GLY A 187 8.58 -3.15 24.06
C GLY A 187 8.34 -2.54 22.66
N GLN A 188 8.74 -1.31 22.43
CA GLN A 188 8.58 -0.61 21.15
C GLN A 188 9.84 -0.78 20.29
N ALA A 189 9.66 -1.04 19.01
CA ALA A 189 10.76 -1.16 18.08
C ALA A 189 11.51 0.18 17.97
N ALA A 190 12.84 0.12 18.06
CA ALA A 190 13.70 1.31 18.14
C ALA A 190 13.77 2.16 16.87
N ILE A 191 13.17 1.72 15.75
CA ILE A 191 13.35 2.34 14.43
C ILE A 191 12.72 3.73 14.31
N LEU A 192 11.60 4.01 14.98
CA LEU A 192 10.85 5.26 14.79
C LEU A 192 10.49 5.99 16.10
N HIS A 193 11.00 5.58 17.25
CA HIS A 193 10.80 6.29 18.51
C HIS A 193 12.07 6.97 19.00
N ALA A 194 12.54 7.91 18.22
CA ALA A 194 13.45 8.91 18.76
C ALA A 194 12.63 10.17 19.11
N GLU A 195 12.35 10.39 20.36
CA GLU A 195 11.99 11.74 20.82
C GLU A 195 13.03 12.73 20.31
N GLY A 196 12.73 13.37 19.19
CA GLY A 196 13.47 14.50 18.68
C GLY A 196 14.79 14.24 17.94
N LYS A 197 15.13 13.01 17.50
CA LYS A 197 16.30 12.76 16.65
C LYS A 197 15.97 11.84 15.47
N PRO A 198 16.44 12.18 14.24
CA PRO A 198 16.24 11.35 13.02
C PRO A 198 17.11 10.07 12.99
N SER A 199 17.69 9.64 14.11
CA SER A 199 18.64 8.53 14.16
C SER A 199 18.07 7.17 13.85
N GLY A 200 16.77 6.92 14.09
CA GLY A 200 16.18 5.60 13.87
C GLY A 200 16.01 5.23 12.39
N TYR A 201 15.80 6.22 11.51
CA TYR A 201 15.67 6.00 10.07
C TYR A 201 17.03 5.68 9.43
N ASP A 202 18.08 6.43 9.80
CA ASP A 202 19.42 6.19 9.26
C ASP A 202 19.97 4.83 9.69
N GLU A 203 19.70 4.38 10.93
CA GLU A 203 20.07 3.04 11.40
C GLU A 203 19.34 1.93 10.65
N ALA A 204 18.06 2.10 10.36
CA ALA A 204 17.28 1.14 9.59
C ALA A 204 17.76 1.06 8.13
N ARG A 205 18.07 2.21 7.52
CA ARG A 205 18.65 2.29 6.18
C ARG A 205 20.01 1.60 6.10
N GLU A 206 20.90 1.88 7.06
CA GLU A 206 22.20 1.22 7.14
C GLU A 206 22.07 -0.31 7.31
N ALA A 207 21.10 -0.76 8.12
CA ALA A 207 20.83 -2.18 8.28
C ALA A 207 20.34 -2.84 6.99
N ILE A 208 19.50 -2.15 6.21
CA ILE A 208 19.04 -2.61 4.88
C ILE A 208 20.19 -2.66 3.89
N GLU A 209 20.99 -1.60 3.79
CA GLU A 209 22.14 -1.55 2.88
C GLU A 209 23.12 -2.72 3.17
N LYS A 210 23.45 -2.95 4.44
CA LYS A 210 24.29 -4.08 4.86
C LYS A 210 23.67 -5.45 4.53
N ALA A 211 22.36 -5.59 4.72
CA ALA A 211 21.66 -6.82 4.40
C ALA A 211 21.67 -7.08 2.88
N LEU A 212 21.39 -6.05 2.07
CA LEU A 212 21.42 -6.13 0.61
C LEU A 212 22.83 -6.45 0.07
N GLU A 213 23.86 -5.77 0.57
CA GLU A 213 25.24 -6.08 0.21
C GLU A 213 25.59 -7.54 0.52
N HIS A 214 25.16 -8.03 1.69
CA HIS A 214 25.42 -9.42 2.07
C HIS A 214 24.72 -10.42 1.16
N VAL A 215 23.44 -10.24 0.85
CA VAL A 215 22.65 -11.19 0.05
C VAL A 215 22.95 -11.10 -1.46
N LEU A 216 23.37 -9.95 -1.98
CA LEU A 216 23.71 -9.75 -3.37
C LEU A 216 25.16 -10.13 -3.69
N ARG A 217 26.07 -10.06 -2.72
CA ARG A 217 27.50 -10.32 -2.91
C ARG A 217 27.83 -11.63 -3.62
N PRO A 218 27.17 -12.78 -3.35
CA PRO A 218 27.44 -14.02 -4.06
C PRO A 218 27.03 -14.01 -5.54
N HIS A 219 26.28 -13.00 -5.99
CA HIS A 219 25.60 -12.96 -7.28
C HIS A 219 26.11 -11.84 -8.21
N VAL A 220 27.19 -11.17 -7.86
CA VAL A 220 27.72 -9.97 -8.58
C VAL A 220 28.03 -10.25 -10.07
N ASP A 221 28.35 -11.48 -10.44
CA ASP A 221 28.77 -11.85 -11.80
C ASP A 221 27.59 -12.34 -12.71
N GLN A 222 26.32 -12.26 -12.25
CA GLN A 222 25.17 -12.85 -12.95
C GLN A 222 24.26 -11.82 -13.65
N ASN A 223 24.77 -10.69 -14.11
CA ASN A 223 23.94 -9.55 -14.51
C ASN A 223 23.20 -9.65 -15.85
N GLU A 224 23.73 -10.36 -16.86
CA GLU A 224 23.05 -10.46 -18.16
C GLU A 224 22.02 -11.60 -18.19
N GLY A 225 20.74 -11.24 -18.42
CA GLY A 225 19.64 -12.22 -18.53
C GLY A 225 19.06 -12.69 -17.19
N THR A 226 19.50 -12.12 -16.07
CA THR A 226 19.02 -12.45 -14.72
C THR A 226 18.04 -11.41 -14.21
N THR A 227 16.96 -11.85 -13.55
CA THR A 227 16.06 -11.05 -12.72
C THR A 227 16.22 -11.52 -11.27
N TYR A 228 16.48 -10.59 -10.37
CA TYR A 228 16.59 -10.90 -8.95
C TYR A 228 15.21 -10.96 -8.30
N SER A 229 14.74 -12.16 -7.91
CA SER A 229 13.64 -12.27 -6.99
C SER A 229 14.12 -11.84 -5.62
N LEU A 230 13.58 -10.74 -5.12
CA LEU A 230 13.90 -10.22 -3.81
C LEU A 230 12.64 -10.23 -2.95
N HIS A 231 12.74 -10.81 -1.79
CA HIS A 231 11.64 -10.89 -0.83
C HIS A 231 12.01 -10.24 0.49
N TYR A 232 11.19 -9.28 0.89
CA TYR A 232 11.27 -8.61 2.18
C TYR A 232 10.18 -9.17 3.10
N SER A 233 10.59 -9.77 4.20
CA SER A 233 9.68 -10.22 5.25
C SER A 233 9.80 -9.31 6.48
N ASP A 234 8.70 -8.67 6.85
CA ASP A 234 8.53 -8.06 8.16
C ASP A 234 8.41 -9.17 9.21
N VAL A 235 9.26 -9.13 10.22
CA VAL A 235 9.27 -10.11 11.30
C VAL A 235 8.68 -9.52 12.57
N ASN A 236 7.60 -10.14 13.05
CA ASN A 236 6.87 -9.76 14.28
C ASN A 236 6.16 -8.40 14.25
N GLY A 237 5.82 -7.91 13.06
CA GLY A 237 4.85 -6.83 12.89
C GLY A 237 5.42 -5.43 13.08
N LEU A 238 6.18 -4.95 12.13
CA LEU A 238 6.42 -3.52 11.93
C LEU A 238 5.13 -2.82 11.45
N SER A 239 5.02 -1.52 11.64
CA SER A 239 3.88 -0.77 11.12
C SER A 239 3.87 -0.77 9.59
N ARG A 240 2.71 -0.52 8.98
CA ARG A 240 2.63 -0.40 7.52
C ARG A 240 3.56 0.67 6.96
N LEU A 241 3.66 1.81 7.66
CA LEU A 241 4.53 2.91 7.23
C LEU A 241 5.98 2.49 7.25
N GLU A 242 6.44 1.84 8.32
CA GLU A 242 7.79 1.30 8.42
C GLU A 242 8.08 0.35 7.25
N ASN A 243 7.16 -0.58 6.97
CA ASN A 243 7.33 -1.54 5.87
C ASN A 243 7.38 -0.87 4.49
N TYR A 244 6.60 0.19 4.26
CA TYR A 244 6.65 0.93 3.00
C TYR A 244 7.95 1.72 2.85
N ILE A 245 8.43 2.35 3.92
CA ILE A 245 9.72 3.07 3.93
C ILE A 245 10.87 2.09 3.64
N LEU A 246 10.92 0.96 4.34
CA LEU A 246 11.95 -0.05 4.14
C LEU A 246 11.88 -0.66 2.72
N GLY A 247 10.69 -0.91 2.21
CA GLY A 247 10.49 -1.37 0.82
C GLY A 247 10.97 -0.35 -0.22
N LEU A 248 10.75 0.95 0.02
CA LEU A 248 11.24 2.02 -0.85
C LEU A 248 12.78 2.09 -0.84
N GLU A 249 13.42 1.99 0.32
CA GLU A 249 14.90 1.98 0.41
C GLU A 249 15.48 0.78 -0.35
N ILE A 250 14.89 -0.40 -0.21
CA ILE A 250 15.29 -1.59 -0.97
C ILE A 250 15.18 -1.33 -2.47
N ALA A 251 14.03 -0.86 -2.95
CA ALA A 251 13.81 -0.58 -4.37
C ALA A 251 14.77 0.49 -4.91
N THR A 252 15.06 1.52 -4.11
CA THR A 252 16.00 2.58 -4.47
C THR A 252 17.42 2.06 -4.58
N TYR A 253 17.87 1.21 -3.64
CA TYR A 253 19.17 0.56 -3.72
C TYR A 253 19.33 -0.26 -4.99
N LEU A 254 18.34 -1.12 -5.31
CA LEU A 254 18.38 -2.00 -6.48
C LEU A 254 18.41 -1.24 -7.80
N ARG A 255 17.63 -0.15 -7.90
CA ARG A 255 17.64 0.75 -9.06
C ARG A 255 18.99 1.44 -9.24
N ASN A 256 19.55 1.97 -8.17
CA ASN A 256 20.85 2.63 -8.20
C ASN A 256 21.98 1.66 -8.59
N ALA A 257 21.84 0.38 -8.22
CA ALA A 257 22.74 -0.70 -8.64
C ALA A 257 22.49 -1.18 -10.09
N GLY A 258 21.47 -0.69 -10.78
CA GLY A 258 21.12 -1.08 -12.16
C GLY A 258 20.64 -2.53 -12.28
N LEU A 259 20.12 -3.12 -11.21
CA LEU A 259 19.69 -4.51 -11.17
C LEU A 259 18.27 -4.68 -11.69
N SER A 260 18.05 -5.70 -12.52
CA SER A 260 16.72 -6.15 -12.91
C SER A 260 16.14 -6.95 -11.76
N TYR A 261 15.03 -6.52 -11.15
CA TYR A 261 14.48 -7.15 -9.94
C TYR A 261 12.97 -7.30 -9.95
N ARG A 262 12.49 -8.17 -9.06
CA ARG A 262 11.09 -8.24 -8.64
C ARG A 262 11.05 -8.30 -7.12
N LEU A 263 10.47 -7.27 -6.51
CA LEU A 263 10.33 -7.14 -5.06
C LEU A 263 8.96 -7.64 -4.62
N SER A 264 8.95 -8.52 -3.64
CA SER A 264 7.76 -8.96 -2.93
C SER A 264 7.89 -8.70 -1.44
N THR A 265 6.77 -8.52 -0.74
CA THR A 265 6.76 -8.20 0.68
C THR A 265 5.73 -9.03 1.43
N SER A 266 6.02 -9.40 2.66
CA SER A 266 5.07 -10.05 3.56
C SER A 266 5.36 -9.73 5.03
N THR A 267 4.45 -10.16 5.91
CA THR A 267 4.65 -10.17 7.36
C THR A 267 4.70 -11.60 7.84
N LEU A 268 5.69 -11.93 8.66
CA LEU A 268 5.87 -13.24 9.26
C LEU A 268 5.96 -13.12 10.78
N LEU A 269 5.16 -13.90 11.50
CA LEU A 269 5.18 -13.95 12.95
C LEU A 269 6.09 -15.11 13.40
N GLN A 270 7.20 -14.77 14.06
CA GLN A 270 8.10 -15.74 14.69
C GLN A 270 7.91 -15.73 16.21
N HIS A 271 7.52 -16.86 16.77
CA HIS A 271 7.11 -16.94 18.17
C HIS A 271 8.26 -17.03 19.17
N ALA A 272 9.47 -17.39 18.74
CA ALA A 272 10.58 -17.70 19.65
C ALA A 272 11.17 -16.48 20.33
N ASP A 273 11.20 -15.34 19.65
CA ASP A 273 11.76 -14.08 20.15
C ASP A 273 10.82 -12.94 19.78
N LEU A 274 10.29 -12.23 20.75
CA LEU A 274 9.46 -11.04 20.54
C LEU A 274 10.19 -9.87 19.87
N ALA A 275 11.42 -10.07 19.42
CA ALA A 275 12.19 -9.07 18.73
C ALA A 275 11.58 -8.79 17.34
N ARG A 276 11.27 -7.53 17.08
CA ARG A 276 10.88 -7.05 15.77
C ARG A 276 12.08 -6.92 14.86
N GLY A 277 11.85 -7.06 13.57
CA GLY A 277 12.92 -6.94 12.61
C GLY A 277 12.45 -7.14 11.19
N PHE A 278 13.38 -7.40 10.31
CA PHE A 278 13.09 -7.77 8.93
C PHE A 278 14.04 -8.85 8.43
N SER A 279 13.63 -9.51 7.38
CA SER A 279 14.48 -10.42 6.61
C SER A 279 14.45 -10.03 5.14
N ILE A 280 15.59 -10.08 4.49
CA ILE A 280 15.73 -9.92 3.03
C ILE A 280 16.29 -11.20 2.47
N SER A 281 15.60 -11.77 1.50
CA SER A 281 16.03 -12.97 0.78
C SER A 281 16.12 -12.69 -0.71
N VAL A 282 17.16 -13.17 -1.37
CA VAL A 282 17.41 -12.95 -2.80
C VAL A 282 17.64 -14.29 -3.49
N CYS A 283 17.03 -14.44 -4.67
CA CYS A 283 17.26 -15.54 -5.59
C CYS A 283 17.45 -14.99 -7.01
N PRO A 284 18.62 -15.19 -7.65
CA PRO A 284 18.82 -14.85 -9.05
C PRO A 284 18.11 -15.88 -9.94
N VAL A 285 17.17 -15.41 -10.77
CA VAL A 285 16.36 -16.26 -11.65
C VAL A 285 16.50 -15.78 -13.09
N SER A 286 16.56 -16.69 -14.04
CA SER A 286 16.58 -16.31 -15.47
C SER A 286 15.29 -15.56 -15.85
N LYS A 287 15.41 -14.55 -16.72
CA LYS A 287 14.27 -13.75 -17.25
C LYS A 287 13.21 -14.60 -17.96
N GLN A 288 13.54 -15.79 -18.40
CA GLN A 288 12.54 -16.70 -18.98
C GLN A 288 11.54 -17.24 -17.95
N TYR A 289 11.94 -17.33 -16.67
CA TYR A 289 11.10 -17.84 -15.58
C TYR A 289 10.42 -16.74 -14.77
N LEU A 290 11.06 -15.56 -14.68
CA LEU A 290 10.59 -14.46 -13.87
C LEU A 290 10.80 -13.13 -14.59
N GLU A 291 9.72 -12.45 -14.92
CA GLU A 291 9.79 -11.09 -15.47
C GLU A 291 10.18 -10.08 -14.39
N ALA A 292 10.97 -9.09 -14.75
CA ALA A 292 11.26 -7.97 -13.89
C ALA A 292 9.97 -7.24 -13.53
N GLN A 293 9.94 -6.63 -12.36
CA GLN A 293 8.85 -5.74 -11.99
C GLN A 293 8.83 -4.56 -12.97
N ALA A 294 7.67 -4.32 -13.59
CA ALA A 294 7.50 -3.12 -14.37
C ALA A 294 7.76 -1.92 -13.45
N GLU A 295 8.64 -1.02 -13.89
CA GLU A 295 8.79 0.26 -13.20
C GLU A 295 7.41 0.89 -13.13
N PRO A 296 6.99 1.37 -11.95
CA PRO A 296 5.74 2.09 -11.87
C PRO A 296 5.84 3.24 -12.88
N THR A 297 4.99 3.24 -13.86
CA THR A 297 4.82 4.38 -14.78
C THR A 297 4.20 5.51 -13.98
N ASN A 298 4.93 5.94 -12.96
CA ASN A 298 4.61 7.15 -12.24
C ASN A 298 5.46 8.24 -12.88
N PRO A 299 4.87 9.14 -13.67
CA PRO A 299 5.61 10.28 -14.22
C PRO A 299 6.28 11.12 -13.13
N LEU A 300 5.94 10.91 -11.85
CA LEU A 300 6.58 11.56 -10.70
C LEU A 300 7.81 10.79 -10.16
N ALA A 301 8.02 9.51 -10.52
CA ALA A 301 9.14 8.73 -10.00
C ALA A 301 10.45 8.97 -10.77
N ASP A 302 10.39 9.32 -12.04
CA ASP A 302 11.58 9.67 -12.83
C ASP A 302 12.20 11.01 -12.42
N GLU A 303 11.45 11.86 -11.71
CA GLU A 303 11.95 13.15 -11.21
C GLU A 303 12.60 13.08 -9.82
N ALA A 304 12.39 12.00 -9.06
CA ALA A 304 12.91 11.87 -7.68
C ALA A 304 14.34 11.29 -7.59
N THR A 305 14.92 10.77 -8.69
CA THR A 305 16.24 10.12 -8.69
C THR A 305 17.39 10.99 -9.13
N GLU A 306 17.14 12.13 -9.73
CA GLU A 306 18.14 13.18 -9.82
C GLU A 306 17.80 14.25 -8.78
N GLY A 307 18.60 14.36 -7.75
CA GLY A 307 18.51 15.48 -6.82
C GLY A 307 18.33 16.77 -7.61
N SER A 308 17.09 17.25 -7.69
CA SER A 308 16.67 18.59 -8.11
C SER A 308 17.52 19.27 -9.20
N LYS A 309 17.75 18.59 -10.29
CA LYS A 309 17.80 19.25 -11.58
C LYS A 309 16.52 18.85 -12.31
N LEU A 310 15.42 19.46 -11.89
CA LEU A 310 14.31 19.68 -12.79
C LEU A 310 14.92 20.24 -14.07
N THR A 311 15.00 19.40 -15.10
CA THR A 311 15.20 19.87 -16.45
C THR A 311 14.23 21.04 -16.58
N LYS A 312 14.71 22.23 -16.89
CA LYS A 312 13.85 23.36 -17.22
C LYS A 312 12.80 22.81 -18.15
N VAL A 313 11.59 22.60 -17.60
CA VAL A 313 10.44 22.28 -18.43
C VAL A 313 10.39 23.44 -19.41
N ASP A 314 10.72 23.15 -20.63
CA ASP A 314 10.59 24.13 -21.71
C ASP A 314 9.11 24.46 -21.73
N SER A 315 8.73 25.57 -21.08
CA SER A 315 7.35 25.96 -20.82
C SER A 315 6.71 26.38 -22.14
N ARG A 316 6.39 25.39 -22.96
CA ARG A 316 5.70 25.58 -24.25
C ARG A 316 4.24 25.97 -24.07
N TYR A 317 3.70 25.80 -22.84
CA TYR A 317 2.25 25.84 -22.64
C TYR A 317 1.82 27.13 -21.91
N MET A 318 1.83 27.18 -20.61
CA MET A 318 1.30 28.33 -19.89
C MET A 318 2.41 29.15 -19.24
N LYS A 319 2.29 30.49 -19.35
CA LYS A 319 3.14 31.42 -18.61
C LYS A 319 2.37 31.99 -17.45
N PHE A 320 2.89 31.80 -16.27
CA PHE A 320 2.35 32.38 -15.04
C PHE A 320 3.12 33.65 -14.66
N THR A 321 2.39 34.61 -14.11
CA THR A 321 3.00 35.83 -13.53
C THR A 321 3.02 35.65 -12.04
N ASP A 322 4.19 35.75 -11.40
CA ASP A 322 4.35 35.58 -9.96
C ASP A 322 3.33 36.41 -9.17
N GLN A 323 3.21 37.69 -9.48
CA GLN A 323 2.28 38.61 -8.78
C GLN A 323 0.82 38.17 -8.88
N ALA A 324 0.38 37.74 -10.07
CA ALA A 324 -1.01 37.34 -10.27
C ALA A 324 -1.34 36.02 -9.56
N VAL A 325 -0.43 35.05 -9.59
CA VAL A 325 -0.60 33.77 -8.89
C VAL A 325 -0.55 34.02 -7.37
N ARG A 326 0.42 34.77 -6.90
CA ARG A 326 0.60 35.11 -5.49
C ARG A 326 -0.63 35.74 -4.89
N SER A 327 -1.13 36.83 -5.50
CA SER A 327 -2.33 37.52 -5.01
C SER A 327 -3.54 36.61 -4.90
N ARG A 328 -3.74 35.69 -5.86
CA ARG A 328 -4.84 34.73 -5.83
C ARG A 328 -4.71 33.74 -4.67
N ILE A 329 -3.50 33.17 -4.48
CA ILE A 329 -3.26 32.22 -3.40
C ILE A 329 -3.39 32.93 -2.04
N GLU A 330 -2.82 34.10 -1.88
CA GLU A 330 -2.90 34.89 -0.64
C GLU A 330 -4.35 35.22 -0.32
N ASN A 331 -5.14 35.76 -1.26
CA ASN A 331 -6.55 36.08 -1.05
C ASN A 331 -7.38 34.86 -0.66
N GLY A 332 -7.11 33.70 -1.30
CA GLY A 332 -7.79 32.44 -0.97
C GLY A 332 -7.47 31.94 0.44
N CYS A 333 -6.19 31.94 0.79
CA CYS A 333 -5.73 31.53 2.12
C CYS A 333 -6.24 32.47 3.22
N ASP A 334 -6.18 33.79 3.01
CA ASP A 334 -6.67 34.78 3.96
C ASP A 334 -8.19 34.67 4.17
N ALA A 335 -8.96 34.37 3.11
CA ALA A 335 -10.38 34.11 3.20
C ALA A 335 -10.68 32.91 4.10
N VAL A 336 -9.95 31.80 3.92
CA VAL A 336 -10.10 30.58 4.74
C VAL A 336 -9.73 30.85 6.19
N ILE A 337 -8.60 31.56 6.45
CA ILE A 337 -8.17 31.92 7.80
C ILE A 337 -9.24 32.78 8.50
N LYS A 338 -9.85 33.71 7.79
CA LYS A 338 -10.91 34.59 8.32
C LYS A 338 -12.20 33.84 8.64
N GLU A 339 -12.57 32.84 7.84
CA GLU A 339 -13.78 32.05 7.98
C GLU A 339 -13.60 30.80 8.85
N GLU A 340 -12.43 30.57 9.42
CA GLU A 340 -12.13 29.39 10.24
C GLU A 340 -13.21 29.11 11.30
N ALA A 341 -13.61 30.12 12.07
CA ALA A 341 -14.60 29.94 13.14
C ALA A 341 -15.99 29.51 12.61
N THR A 342 -16.36 29.94 11.40
CA THR A 342 -17.61 29.51 10.75
C THR A 342 -17.50 28.05 10.30
N ILE A 343 -16.38 27.68 9.69
CA ILE A 343 -16.12 26.30 9.23
C ILE A 343 -16.11 25.35 10.43
N THR A 344 -15.38 25.70 11.50
CA THR A 344 -15.31 24.92 12.75
C THR A 344 -16.72 24.74 13.34
N ARG A 345 -17.52 25.81 13.43
CA ARG A 345 -18.87 25.71 13.94
C ARG A 345 -19.76 24.77 13.12
N TYR A 346 -19.63 24.75 11.79
CA TYR A 346 -20.37 23.79 10.99
C TYR A 346 -19.90 22.37 11.30
N ASP A 347 -18.61 22.16 11.43
CA ASP A 347 -18.03 20.84 11.71
C ASP A 347 -18.33 20.35 13.14
N GLU A 348 -18.43 21.24 14.13
CA GLU A 348 -18.90 20.89 15.48
C GLU A 348 -20.34 20.34 15.50
N ILE A 349 -21.18 20.74 14.53
CA ILE A 349 -22.54 20.24 14.39
C ILE A 349 -22.59 18.92 13.64
N VAL A 350 -21.77 18.76 12.60
CA VAL A 350 -21.89 17.64 11.64
C VAL A 350 -20.67 16.71 11.61
N GLY A 351 -19.66 16.94 12.42
CA GLY A 351 -18.40 16.20 12.45
C GLY A 351 -17.77 16.22 13.83
N ASP A 352 -16.46 16.35 13.89
CA ASP A 352 -15.65 16.35 15.11
C ASP A 352 -15.04 17.73 15.46
N GLY A 353 -15.36 18.77 14.70
CA GLY A 353 -15.01 20.15 15.00
C GLY A 353 -13.58 20.56 14.64
N ASP A 354 -12.85 19.77 13.84
CA ASP A 354 -11.44 20.06 13.51
C ASP A 354 -11.21 20.59 12.09
N CYS A 355 -12.21 20.57 11.21
CA CYS A 355 -12.09 20.95 9.81
C CYS A 355 -11.62 22.39 9.63
N GLY A 356 -12.16 23.35 10.41
CA GLY A 356 -11.75 24.75 10.32
C GLY A 356 -10.29 24.96 10.74
N TYR A 357 -9.85 24.31 11.81
CA TYR A 357 -8.45 24.34 12.25
C TYR A 357 -7.51 23.76 11.19
N THR A 358 -7.87 22.61 10.63
CA THR A 358 -7.09 21.94 9.59
C THR A 358 -6.92 22.82 8.36
N LEU A 359 -7.99 23.43 7.86
CA LEU A 359 -7.95 24.31 6.70
C LEU A 359 -7.19 25.61 6.98
N ARG A 360 -7.39 26.23 8.15
CA ARG A 360 -6.64 27.43 8.58
C ARG A 360 -5.14 27.15 8.66
N ASP A 361 -4.75 26.05 9.29
CA ASP A 361 -3.33 25.74 9.49
C ASP A 361 -2.67 25.32 8.18
N GLY A 362 -3.38 24.62 7.31
CA GLY A 362 -2.97 24.38 5.92
C GLY A 362 -2.79 25.70 5.14
N ALA A 363 -3.74 26.63 5.22
CA ALA A 363 -3.63 27.94 4.58
C ALA A 363 -2.43 28.76 5.09
N LYS A 364 -2.19 28.77 6.41
CA LYS A 364 -0.99 29.41 6.99
C LYS A 364 0.31 28.78 6.49
N GLN A 365 0.33 27.46 6.35
CA GLN A 365 1.49 26.74 5.82
C GLN A 365 1.74 27.10 4.37
N VAL A 366 0.68 27.17 3.53
CA VAL A 366 0.78 27.64 2.14
C VAL A 366 1.38 29.04 2.08
N LEU A 367 0.87 30.01 2.85
CA LEU A 367 1.40 31.38 2.89
C LEU A 367 2.87 31.42 3.30
N LYS A 368 3.25 30.67 4.31
CA LYS A 368 4.64 30.54 4.75
C LYS A 368 5.54 29.96 3.66
N PHE A 369 5.06 28.93 2.97
CA PHE A 369 5.81 28.26 1.90
C PHE A 369 6.06 29.20 0.72
N ILE A 370 5.03 29.92 0.24
CA ILE A 370 5.15 30.79 -0.93
C ILE A 370 5.89 32.10 -0.66
N ALA A 371 6.10 32.51 0.60
CA ALA A 371 6.64 33.81 0.96
C ALA A 371 7.95 34.18 0.23
N ASN A 372 8.84 33.20 0.03
CA ASN A 372 10.15 33.38 -0.58
C ASN A 372 10.33 32.56 -1.87
N ARG A 373 9.25 32.14 -2.54
CA ARG A 373 9.27 31.33 -3.75
C ARG A 373 8.88 32.15 -4.97
N ASN A 374 9.40 31.79 -6.13
CA ASN A 374 8.97 32.36 -7.40
C ASN A 374 7.80 31.54 -7.97
N LEU A 375 6.62 32.12 -8.04
CA LEU A 375 5.39 31.45 -8.50
C LEU A 375 5.20 31.51 -10.03
N SER A 376 6.14 32.08 -10.78
CA SER A 376 6.09 31.99 -12.25
C SER A 376 6.31 30.56 -12.75
N GLU A 377 7.00 29.72 -11.98
CA GLU A 377 7.19 28.30 -12.18
C GLU A 377 6.10 27.50 -11.40
N LEU A 378 4.83 27.87 -11.59
CA LEU A 378 3.73 27.36 -10.77
C LEU A 378 3.65 25.83 -10.72
N PRO A 379 3.81 25.05 -11.81
CA PRO A 379 3.76 23.59 -11.74
C PRO A 379 4.80 23.03 -10.75
N GLN A 380 6.04 23.47 -10.85
CA GLN A 380 7.12 23.05 -9.96
C GLN A 380 6.84 23.46 -8.50
N THR A 381 6.44 24.72 -8.29
CA THR A 381 6.16 25.24 -6.95
C THR A 381 5.01 24.49 -6.29
N LEU A 382 3.99 24.08 -7.04
CA LEU A 382 2.91 23.24 -6.52
C LEU A 382 3.38 21.84 -6.13
N SER A 383 4.26 21.21 -6.91
CA SER A 383 4.85 19.92 -6.55
C SER A 383 5.62 19.99 -5.22
N GLU A 384 6.45 21.02 -5.06
CA GLU A 384 7.19 21.25 -3.82
C GLU A 384 6.26 21.59 -2.64
N LEU A 385 5.18 22.33 -2.87
CA LEU A 385 4.16 22.63 -1.87
C LEU A 385 3.44 21.39 -1.37
N VAL A 386 3.14 20.44 -2.26
CA VAL A 386 2.50 19.17 -1.86
C VAL A 386 3.36 18.44 -0.85
N HIS A 387 4.66 18.31 -1.07
CA HIS A 387 5.55 17.65 -0.11
C HIS A 387 5.55 18.34 1.27
N ASP A 388 5.44 19.67 1.29
CA ASP A 388 5.33 20.41 2.54
C ASP A 388 3.96 20.18 3.23
N LEU A 389 2.88 20.15 2.47
CA LEU A 389 1.53 19.94 2.99
C LEU A 389 1.31 18.49 3.47
N GLU A 390 1.89 17.48 2.83
CA GLU A 390 1.82 16.07 3.26
C GLU A 390 2.31 15.89 4.71
N VAL A 391 3.28 16.70 5.13
CA VAL A 391 3.83 16.64 6.48
C VAL A 391 3.05 17.55 7.45
N ASN A 392 2.55 18.69 6.98
CA ASN A 392 2.07 19.78 7.84
C ASN A 392 0.54 19.93 7.83
N MET A 393 -0.19 19.25 6.95
CA MET A 393 -1.65 19.28 6.88
C MET A 393 -2.22 17.86 7.03
N GLY A 394 -2.81 17.56 8.18
CA GLY A 394 -3.34 16.24 8.50
C GLY A 394 -4.77 16.02 8.02
N GLY A 395 -5.31 14.84 8.38
CA GLY A 395 -6.69 14.46 8.17
C GLY A 395 -7.06 14.10 6.74
N THR A 396 -8.34 13.81 6.53
CA THR A 396 -8.90 13.49 5.21
C THR A 396 -8.77 14.66 4.24
N SER A 397 -8.97 15.88 4.73
CA SER A 397 -8.82 17.11 3.93
C SER A 397 -7.41 17.25 3.38
N GLY A 398 -6.37 17.10 4.22
CA GLY A 398 -4.98 17.16 3.76
C GLY A 398 -4.69 16.16 2.65
N ALA A 399 -5.11 14.90 2.81
CA ALA A 399 -4.91 13.87 1.79
C ALA A 399 -5.60 14.21 0.47
N LEU A 400 -6.86 14.66 0.48
CA LEU A 400 -7.60 15.02 -0.74
C LEU A 400 -6.98 16.22 -1.45
N TYR A 401 -6.57 17.25 -0.70
CA TYR A 401 -5.87 18.41 -1.28
C TYR A 401 -4.53 18.01 -1.89
N CYS A 402 -3.73 17.21 -1.21
CA CYS A 402 -2.43 16.75 -1.73
C CYS A 402 -2.61 15.93 -3.02
N ILE A 403 -3.54 14.98 -3.08
CA ILE A 403 -3.82 14.19 -4.29
C ILE A 403 -4.26 15.11 -5.45
N PHE A 404 -5.16 16.05 -5.19
CA PHE A 404 -5.63 16.99 -6.22
C PHE A 404 -4.51 17.89 -6.73
N LEU A 405 -3.72 18.50 -5.82
CA LEU A 405 -2.62 19.41 -6.16
C LEU A 405 -1.47 18.70 -6.88
N THR A 406 -1.17 17.44 -6.52
CA THR A 406 -0.19 16.61 -7.25
C THR A 406 -0.58 16.45 -8.71
N SER A 407 -1.82 16.05 -8.96
CA SER A 407 -2.31 15.91 -10.33
C SER A 407 -2.42 17.25 -11.06
N LEU A 408 -2.82 18.30 -10.36
CA LEU A 408 -2.88 19.65 -10.92
C LEU A 408 -1.51 20.15 -11.35
N SER A 409 -0.48 19.97 -10.52
CA SER A 409 0.92 20.32 -10.83
C SER A 409 1.37 19.68 -12.14
N SER A 410 1.21 18.36 -12.26
CA SER A 410 1.59 17.62 -13.47
C SER A 410 0.79 18.04 -14.70
N SER A 411 -0.51 18.28 -14.54
CA SER A 411 -1.39 18.68 -15.64
C SER A 411 -1.12 20.09 -16.13
N LEU A 412 -0.80 21.04 -15.23
CA LEU A 412 -0.41 22.39 -15.63
C LEU A 412 0.89 22.43 -16.42
N ALA A 413 1.80 21.48 -16.19
CA ALA A 413 3.02 21.34 -16.98
C ALA A 413 2.78 20.76 -18.39
N ALA A 414 1.66 20.04 -18.58
CA ALA A 414 1.36 19.28 -19.79
C ALA A 414 0.27 19.89 -20.69
N THR A 415 -0.48 20.89 -20.22
CA THR A 415 -1.60 21.50 -20.95
C THR A 415 -1.45 23.00 -21.12
N ASP A 416 -2.17 23.58 -22.07
CA ASP A 416 -2.23 25.03 -22.34
C ASP A 416 -3.44 25.72 -21.70
N SER A 417 -4.22 25.00 -20.90
CA SER A 417 -5.45 25.48 -20.28
C SER A 417 -5.56 25.08 -18.82
N VAL A 418 -5.75 26.07 -17.94
CA VAL A 418 -6.03 25.84 -16.50
C VAL A 418 -7.31 25.01 -16.32
N ALA A 419 -8.34 25.24 -17.12
CA ALA A 419 -9.58 24.48 -17.05
C ALA A 419 -9.37 23.00 -17.41
N ALA A 420 -8.54 22.72 -18.41
CA ALA A 420 -8.17 21.35 -18.77
C ALA A 420 -7.35 20.68 -17.67
N ALA A 421 -6.38 21.41 -17.08
CA ALA A 421 -5.58 20.89 -15.96
C ALA A 421 -6.43 20.56 -14.71
N LEU A 422 -7.37 21.43 -14.37
CA LEU A 422 -8.33 21.19 -13.27
C LEU A 422 -9.22 19.99 -13.55
N ALA A 423 -9.66 19.78 -14.77
CA ALA A 423 -10.48 18.63 -15.17
C ALA A 423 -9.71 17.32 -14.99
N VAL A 424 -8.45 17.25 -15.42
CA VAL A 424 -7.57 16.08 -15.23
C VAL A 424 -7.32 15.84 -13.75
N ALA A 425 -7.05 16.91 -12.98
CA ALA A 425 -6.83 16.79 -11.55
C ALA A 425 -8.06 16.25 -10.79
N LEU A 426 -9.26 16.68 -11.18
CA LEU A 426 -10.51 16.16 -10.64
C LEU A 426 -10.69 14.67 -11.01
N GLU A 427 -10.47 14.30 -12.26
CA GLU A 427 -10.58 12.91 -12.71
C GLU A 427 -9.65 12.00 -11.92
N GLN A 428 -8.40 12.41 -11.71
CA GLN A 428 -7.45 11.67 -10.89
C GLN A 428 -7.89 11.58 -9.43
N LEU A 429 -8.35 12.68 -8.83
CA LEU A 429 -8.86 12.64 -7.46
C LEU A 429 -9.99 11.62 -7.30
N LEU A 430 -10.90 11.53 -8.27
CA LEU A 430 -12.04 10.60 -8.25
C LEU A 430 -11.62 9.12 -8.32
N ASN A 431 -10.37 8.80 -8.73
CA ASN A 431 -9.83 7.44 -8.67
C ASN A 431 -9.40 7.04 -7.24
N TYR A 432 -9.10 8.02 -6.37
CA TYR A 432 -8.62 7.77 -5.01
C TYR A 432 -9.70 7.93 -3.94
N THR A 433 -10.88 8.42 -4.31
CA THR A 433 -12.01 8.54 -3.39
C THR A 433 -13.27 7.92 -3.97
N ARG A 434 -14.11 7.37 -3.10
CA ARG A 434 -15.46 6.88 -3.46
C ARG A 434 -16.49 8.00 -3.53
N ALA A 435 -16.16 9.17 -2.99
CA ALA A 435 -17.07 10.31 -2.94
C ALA A 435 -17.47 10.78 -4.36
N ARG A 436 -18.72 11.11 -4.54
CA ARG A 436 -19.32 11.63 -5.79
C ARG A 436 -20.22 12.81 -5.47
N LEU A 437 -20.68 13.48 -6.51
CA LEU A 437 -21.68 14.55 -6.36
C LEU A 437 -22.94 14.00 -5.66
N GLY A 438 -23.38 14.69 -4.63
CA GLY A 438 -24.52 14.27 -3.81
C GLY A 438 -24.16 13.38 -2.62
N ASP A 439 -22.89 13.18 -2.31
CA ASP A 439 -22.42 12.39 -1.16
C ASP A 439 -22.14 13.26 0.09
N ARG A 440 -22.39 14.56 0.00
CA ARG A 440 -22.18 15.54 1.07
C ARG A 440 -20.72 15.61 1.49
N THR A 441 -19.87 16.07 0.57
CA THR A 441 -18.43 16.22 0.74
C THR A 441 -17.92 17.47 0.02
N MET A 442 -16.62 17.80 0.15
CA MET A 442 -15.98 18.86 -0.62
C MET A 442 -16.17 18.73 -2.15
N LEU A 443 -16.46 17.51 -2.64
CA LEU A 443 -16.70 17.28 -4.07
C LEU A 443 -18.00 17.90 -4.57
N ASP A 444 -18.95 18.15 -3.71
CA ASP A 444 -20.18 18.87 -4.06
C ASP A 444 -19.90 20.35 -4.40
N CYS A 445 -18.78 20.89 -3.95
CA CYS A 445 -18.26 22.18 -4.38
C CYS A 445 -17.34 22.06 -5.62
N LEU A 446 -16.38 21.11 -5.58
CA LEU A 446 -15.32 21.03 -6.57
C LEU A 446 -15.82 20.58 -7.95
N ILE A 447 -16.69 19.56 -7.99
CA ILE A 447 -17.19 18.99 -9.26
C ILE A 447 -17.93 20.05 -10.10
N PRO A 448 -18.95 20.76 -9.58
CA PRO A 448 -19.65 21.77 -10.37
C PRO A 448 -18.74 22.90 -10.83
N PHE A 449 -17.81 23.34 -9.97
CA PHE A 449 -16.83 24.37 -10.34
C PHE A 449 -16.00 23.98 -11.57
N VAL A 450 -15.42 22.78 -11.52
CA VAL A 450 -14.54 22.28 -12.60
C VAL A 450 -15.32 22.00 -13.88
N GLU A 451 -16.53 21.42 -13.79
CA GLU A 451 -17.34 21.09 -14.97
C GLU A 451 -17.79 22.34 -15.74
N VAL A 452 -18.09 23.44 -15.05
CA VAL A 452 -18.40 24.72 -15.73
C VAL A 452 -17.18 25.24 -16.49
N LEU A 453 -16.01 25.25 -15.86
CA LEU A 453 -14.77 25.70 -16.51
C LEU A 453 -14.37 24.81 -17.70
N LYS A 454 -14.49 23.50 -17.54
CA LYS A 454 -14.23 22.50 -18.58
C LYS A 454 -15.14 22.70 -19.80
N SER A 455 -16.39 23.12 -19.55
CA SER A 455 -17.40 23.39 -20.61
C SER A 455 -17.23 24.77 -21.25
N GLY A 456 -16.19 25.53 -20.91
CA GLY A 456 -15.93 26.87 -21.43
C GLY A 456 -16.74 27.98 -20.76
N GLY A 457 -17.35 27.73 -19.60
CA GLY A 457 -18.00 28.75 -18.78
C GLY A 457 -16.98 29.67 -18.09
N ASP A 458 -17.43 30.84 -17.69
CA ASP A 458 -16.59 31.79 -16.96
C ASP A 458 -16.47 31.43 -15.46
N VAL A 459 -15.51 32.06 -14.79
CA VAL A 459 -15.22 31.84 -13.38
C VAL A 459 -16.40 32.23 -12.47
N SER A 460 -17.14 33.29 -12.82
CA SER A 460 -18.30 33.74 -12.02
C SER A 460 -19.41 32.71 -12.00
N LYS A 461 -19.70 32.12 -13.18
CA LYS A 461 -20.66 31.01 -13.30
C LYS A 461 -20.17 29.74 -12.61
N ALA A 462 -18.87 29.45 -12.66
CA ALA A 462 -18.29 28.32 -11.95
C ALA A 462 -18.43 28.46 -10.44
N LEU A 463 -18.21 29.65 -9.88
CA LEU A 463 -18.43 29.94 -8.46
C LEU A 463 -19.91 29.85 -8.06
N GLU A 464 -20.82 30.31 -8.94
CA GLU A 464 -22.26 30.20 -8.69
C GLU A 464 -22.71 28.73 -8.59
N GLU A 465 -22.26 27.87 -9.50
CA GLU A 465 -22.59 26.45 -9.45
C GLU A 465 -21.91 25.73 -8.26
N ALA A 466 -20.68 26.10 -7.90
CA ALA A 466 -20.03 25.63 -6.69
C ALA A 466 -20.82 26.00 -5.43
N GLU A 467 -21.33 27.25 -5.35
CA GLU A 467 -22.16 27.72 -4.23
C GLU A 467 -23.47 26.94 -4.14
N LYS A 468 -24.14 26.69 -5.27
CA LYS A 468 -25.35 25.83 -5.32
C LYS A 468 -25.04 24.41 -4.84
N GLY A 469 -23.88 23.86 -5.24
CA GLY A 469 -23.41 22.57 -4.77
C GLY A 469 -23.25 22.53 -3.24
N VAL A 470 -22.57 23.54 -2.67
CA VAL A 470 -22.41 23.66 -1.21
C VAL A 470 -23.77 23.81 -0.51
N GLU A 471 -24.65 24.64 -1.05
CA GLU A 471 -26.00 24.87 -0.47
C GLU A 471 -26.82 23.58 -0.48
N SER A 472 -26.71 22.77 -1.53
CA SER A 472 -27.40 21.48 -1.63
C SER A 472 -27.00 20.50 -0.53
N THR A 473 -25.75 20.58 0.00
CA THR A 473 -25.29 19.68 1.07
C THR A 473 -26.10 19.79 2.36
N LYS A 474 -26.83 20.88 2.55
CA LYS A 474 -27.72 21.09 3.73
C LYS A 474 -28.87 20.09 3.80
N ASP A 475 -29.31 19.60 2.65
CA ASP A 475 -30.43 18.68 2.52
C ASP A 475 -30.01 17.25 2.19
N LEU A 476 -28.70 17.01 1.99
CA LEU A 476 -28.15 15.70 1.66
C LEU A 476 -27.80 14.90 2.92
N GLU A 477 -28.08 13.61 2.87
CA GLU A 477 -27.56 12.65 3.84
C GLU A 477 -26.05 12.40 3.60
N ALA A 478 -25.27 12.37 4.69
CA ALA A 478 -23.84 12.06 4.60
C ALA A 478 -23.64 10.56 4.33
N LYS A 479 -23.02 10.22 3.21
CA LYS A 479 -22.70 8.84 2.85
C LYS A 479 -21.27 8.46 3.19
N LEU A 480 -20.42 9.45 3.41
CA LEU A 480 -18.98 9.28 3.67
C LEU A 480 -18.52 10.24 4.76
N GLY A 481 -17.40 9.90 5.40
CA GLY A 481 -16.80 10.72 6.44
C GLY A 481 -17.46 10.55 7.81
N ARG A 482 -17.08 11.43 8.75
CA ARG A 482 -17.51 11.32 10.16
C ARG A 482 -18.98 11.68 10.38
N SER A 483 -19.54 12.50 9.53
CA SER A 483 -20.97 12.87 9.56
C SER A 483 -21.92 11.65 9.40
N THR A 484 -21.43 10.52 8.89
CA THR A 484 -22.22 9.27 8.79
C THR A 484 -22.57 8.63 10.13
N TYR A 485 -21.93 9.05 11.21
CA TYR A 485 -22.23 8.56 12.56
C TYR A 485 -23.31 9.35 13.28
N LEU A 486 -23.79 10.45 12.67
CA LEU A 486 -24.79 11.32 13.25
C LEU A 486 -26.17 11.05 12.66
N ASP A 487 -27.21 11.33 13.46
CA ASP A 487 -28.60 11.26 12.99
C ASP A 487 -28.85 12.33 11.91
N GLU A 488 -29.53 11.97 10.82
CA GLU A 488 -29.85 12.87 9.71
C GLU A 488 -30.54 14.17 10.20
N SER A 489 -31.39 14.08 11.23
CA SER A 489 -32.06 15.23 11.79
C SER A 489 -31.10 16.24 12.44
N ALA A 490 -29.95 15.79 12.95
CA ALA A 490 -28.96 16.66 13.60
C ALA A 490 -28.11 17.43 12.58
N THR A 491 -27.97 16.90 11.38
CA THR A 491 -27.08 17.46 10.33
C THR A 491 -27.81 18.30 9.30
N ARG A 492 -29.16 18.23 9.28
CA ARG A 492 -30.01 18.94 8.33
C ARG A 492 -29.94 20.44 8.47
N GLY A 493 -29.84 21.17 7.36
CA GLY A 493 -29.76 22.64 7.33
C GLY A 493 -28.35 23.21 7.57
N VAL A 494 -27.35 22.37 7.82
CA VAL A 494 -25.96 22.78 7.96
C VAL A 494 -25.18 22.32 6.73
N PRO A 495 -24.40 23.20 6.06
CA PRO A 495 -23.61 22.77 4.91
C PRO A 495 -22.45 21.85 5.33
N ASP A 496 -21.98 21.03 4.39
CA ASP A 496 -20.73 20.28 4.59
C ASP A 496 -19.56 21.24 4.85
N PRO A 497 -18.81 21.10 5.96
CA PRO A 497 -17.73 22.05 6.32
C PRO A 497 -16.57 22.03 5.32
N GLY A 498 -16.24 20.87 4.74
CA GLY A 498 -15.23 20.75 3.70
C GLY A 498 -15.63 21.43 2.39
N ALA A 499 -16.88 21.25 1.96
CA ALA A 499 -17.43 21.93 0.79
C ALA A 499 -17.49 23.45 0.98
N TYR A 500 -17.93 23.91 2.15
CA TYR A 500 -17.96 25.34 2.47
C TYR A 500 -16.56 25.94 2.53
N GLY A 501 -15.60 25.27 3.18
CA GLY A 501 -14.21 25.74 3.26
C GLY A 501 -13.56 25.86 1.88
N LEU A 502 -13.82 24.90 0.98
CA LEU A 502 -13.34 24.96 -0.40
C LEU A 502 -14.00 26.12 -1.17
N LEU A 503 -15.29 26.36 -0.99
CA LEU A 503 -15.98 27.50 -1.61
C LEU A 503 -15.38 28.84 -1.17
N VAL A 504 -15.06 28.97 0.11
CA VAL A 504 -14.40 30.18 0.67
C VAL A 504 -13.04 30.37 0.03
N LEU A 505 -12.24 29.30 -0.09
CA LEU A 505 -10.94 29.33 -0.78
C LEU A 505 -11.09 29.80 -2.24
N LEU A 506 -11.99 29.19 -2.99
CA LEU A 506 -12.20 29.50 -4.41
C LEU A 506 -12.71 30.94 -4.60
N LYS A 507 -13.63 31.41 -3.78
CA LYS A 507 -14.11 32.81 -3.81
C LYS A 507 -12.97 33.79 -3.54
N GLY A 508 -12.11 33.52 -2.54
CA GLY A 508 -10.93 34.31 -2.26
C GLY A 508 -9.94 34.35 -3.43
N MET A 509 -9.62 33.19 -3.99
CA MET A 509 -8.69 33.07 -5.15
C MET A 509 -9.24 33.79 -6.42
N CYS A 510 -10.51 33.88 -6.58
CA CYS A 510 -11.17 34.47 -7.74
C CYS A 510 -11.62 35.93 -7.53
N SER A 511 -11.51 36.46 -6.31
CA SER A 511 -11.74 37.89 -6.06
C SER A 511 -10.60 38.68 -6.73
N SER A 512 -10.96 39.51 -7.71
CA SER A 512 -10.05 40.39 -8.46
C SER A 512 -9.63 41.60 -7.64
#